data_f60bcdd5952032e86d068f4872c6be05
#
_entry.id   f60bcdd5952032e86d068f4872c6be05
#
_cell.length_a   1.000
_cell.length_b   1.000
_cell.length_c   1.000
_cell.angle_alpha   90.00
_cell.angle_beta   90.00
_cell.angle_gamma   90.00
#
_symmetry.space_group_name_H-M   'P 1'
#
loop_
_entity.id
_entity.type
_entity.pdbx_description
1 polymer ?
#
loop_
_entity_poly.entity_id
_entity_poly.type
_entity_poly.pdbx_seq_one_letter_code
_entity_poly.pdbx_strand_id
1 'polypeptide(L)'
;MKKTKRILAVVLALTLAVGTMIAFSGCSKDGDGDSTKGKTIAVVAKGESHAFWQSVKKGAEDAAAKYGYTITFRGPASESAKDLPSQMEMVQTALSNNVSGLVLATIGEGFVDMLTQAKDKNIPVVQFDSGIWANDVETLNKNSKNPIVASVATSNRMAAGVAAEKFFEDIKADIAAGDGNYVVGVIQHDETQTGIDRAGGFVDKFKELADADETTKGKYTIAQEVKPGDADNAYKAALEALFEKGAKAIFMSNEGVVKQVYDAIGAAGSKYDGIKFCGFDAGSKQIEWMRATTGPKLVGAVAQDSYQIGYNAVEQCVNAIESKTVEAEVAIAGAWWDATNVDEMIKSNLVYEG
;
A
#
# COMPACT_ATOMS: atom_id res chain seq x y z
N MET A 1 -18.25 73.93 13.47
CA MET A 1 -18.45 74.43 14.88
C MET A 1 -17.88 73.37 15.81
N LYS A 2 -16.89 73.84 16.52
CA LYS A 2 -16.51 73.54 17.92
C LYS A 2 -16.16 72.10 18.25
N LYS A 3 -14.88 71.76 18.41
CA LYS A 3 -14.05 71.91 19.64
C LYS A 3 -14.45 70.82 20.67
N THR A 4 -13.61 70.06 21.28
CA THR A 4 -12.30 70.25 21.95
C THR A 4 -11.86 68.90 22.45
N LYS A 5 -10.64 68.39 22.23
CA LYS A 5 -9.43 68.52 23.05
C LYS A 5 -9.39 67.79 24.40
N ARG A 6 -8.42 66.94 24.53
CA ARG A 6 -7.35 66.87 25.58
C ARG A 6 -7.68 65.94 26.75
N ILE A 7 -6.79 65.28 27.49
CA ILE A 7 -5.32 65.22 27.70
C ILE A 7 -5.13 63.97 28.59
N LEU A 8 -4.22 63.06 28.31
CA LEU A 8 -2.96 62.78 28.98
C LEU A 8 -2.95 62.78 30.52
N ALA A 9 -2.66 61.67 31.17
CA ALA A 9 -1.82 61.66 32.38
C ALA A 9 -1.22 60.25 32.63
N VAL A 10 0.10 60.22 32.62
CA VAL A 10 1.02 59.20 33.18
C VAL A 10 1.05 59.36 34.66
N VAL A 11 0.97 58.29 35.43
CA VAL A 11 1.52 58.27 36.80
C VAL A 11 2.21 56.95 37.02
N LEU A 12 3.52 57.05 37.20
CA LEU A 12 4.49 56.10 37.68
C LEU A 12 4.41 56.03 39.21
N ALA A 13 4.31 54.87 39.78
CA ALA A 13 4.64 54.70 41.21
C ALA A 13 5.39 53.38 41.43
N LEU A 14 6.68 53.52 41.69
CA LEU A 14 7.55 52.53 42.37
C LEU A 14 7.10 52.35 43.81
N THR A 15 6.99 51.10 44.29
CA THR A 15 7.27 50.79 45.71
C THR A 15 8.04 49.47 45.83
N LEU A 16 9.24 49.58 46.38
CA LEU A 16 10.07 48.47 46.91
C LEU A 16 9.45 47.91 48.20
N ALA A 17 9.47 46.60 48.37
CA ALA A 17 9.57 45.93 49.69
C ALA A 17 10.03 44.50 49.45
N VAL A 18 11.29 44.16 49.61
CA VAL A 18 12.03 43.49 50.66
C VAL A 18 11.36 42.21 51.22
N GLY A 19 11.93 41.07 50.83
CA GLY A 19 12.39 39.99 51.67
C GLY A 19 11.40 38.97 52.20
N THR A 20 11.53 37.74 51.68
CA THR A 20 11.77 36.57 52.55
C THR A 20 12.28 35.40 51.68
N MET A 21 13.55 35.03 51.87
CA MET A 21 14.09 33.74 51.44
C MET A 21 13.46 32.66 52.31
N ILE A 22 12.70 31.76 51.70
CA ILE A 22 12.46 30.44 52.27
C ILE A 22 13.19 29.44 51.38
N ALA A 23 14.32 28.98 51.87
CA ALA A 23 15.04 27.85 51.31
C ALA A 23 14.20 26.57 51.56
N PHE A 24 13.52 26.10 50.53
CA PHE A 24 13.07 24.72 50.50
C PHE A 24 14.14 23.90 49.78
N SER A 25 14.98 23.22 50.57
CA SER A 25 15.72 22.05 50.13
C SER A 25 14.70 20.96 49.82
N GLY A 26 14.24 20.90 48.59
CA GLY A 26 13.52 19.78 48.04
C GLY A 26 14.45 18.94 47.18
N CYS A 27 14.67 17.70 47.59
CA CYS A 27 15.38 16.68 46.80
C CYS A 27 14.92 16.70 45.35
N SER A 28 15.87 16.98 44.46
CA SER A 28 15.71 16.66 43.06
C SER A 28 15.61 15.13 42.92
N LYS A 29 14.43 14.60 42.82
CA LYS A 29 14.25 13.40 42.04
C LYS A 29 14.49 13.84 40.60
N ASP A 30 15.45 13.21 39.98
CA ASP A 30 15.63 13.27 38.54
C ASP A 30 14.29 12.98 37.89
N GLY A 31 13.60 14.03 37.47
CA GLY A 31 12.46 13.95 36.64
C GLY A 31 12.93 13.52 35.25
N ASP A 32 12.46 12.40 34.81
CA ASP A 32 12.48 12.00 33.41
C ASP A 32 12.13 13.23 32.56
N GLY A 33 13.15 13.86 32.01
CA GLY A 33 12.97 14.94 31.04
C GLY A 33 12.18 14.39 29.90
N ASP A 34 11.10 15.08 29.54
CA ASP A 34 10.26 14.85 28.39
C ASP A 34 11.11 14.46 27.16
N SER A 35 11.35 13.16 27.00
CA SER A 35 12.16 12.57 25.94
C SER A 35 11.45 12.54 24.58
N THR A 36 10.30 13.21 24.47
CA THR A 36 9.49 13.24 23.24
C THR A 36 9.96 14.29 22.25
N LYS A 37 10.84 15.22 22.63
CA LYS A 37 11.47 16.14 21.70
C LYS A 37 12.52 15.39 20.87
N GLY A 38 12.15 14.95 19.66
CA GLY A 38 13.07 14.39 18.67
C GLY A 38 12.69 13.00 18.12
N LYS A 39 11.58 12.40 18.54
CA LYS A 39 11.16 11.07 18.07
C LYS A 39 10.17 11.20 16.90
N THR A 40 10.63 11.67 15.77
CA THR A 40 9.80 11.74 14.55
C THR A 40 10.25 10.69 13.55
N ILE A 41 9.31 9.91 13.02
CA ILE A 41 9.51 9.00 11.90
C ILE A 41 8.89 9.64 10.65
N ALA A 42 9.66 9.73 9.56
CA ALA A 42 9.11 10.14 8.29
C ALA A 42 8.57 8.92 7.54
N VAL A 43 7.34 9.00 7.10
CA VAL A 43 6.72 8.03 6.19
C VAL A 43 6.58 8.71 4.84
N VAL A 44 7.30 8.23 3.83
CA VAL A 44 7.24 8.73 2.46
C VAL A 44 6.68 7.64 1.56
N ALA A 45 5.43 7.82 1.16
CA ALA A 45 4.65 6.88 0.35
C ALA A 45 4.72 7.25 -1.15
N LYS A 46 4.15 6.41 -2.01
CA LYS A 46 4.03 6.70 -3.45
C LYS A 46 2.88 7.67 -3.76
N GLY A 47 1.96 7.86 -2.82
CA GLY A 47 0.86 8.80 -2.90
C GLY A 47 0.31 9.12 -1.51
N GLU A 48 -0.58 10.12 -1.40
CA GLU A 48 -1.20 10.44 -0.12
C GLU A 48 -2.72 10.63 -0.19
N SER A 49 -3.31 10.77 -1.36
CA SER A 49 -4.74 11.05 -1.52
C SER A 49 -5.61 9.80 -1.75
N HIS A 50 -5.04 8.76 -2.34
CA HIS A 50 -5.76 7.52 -2.60
C HIS A 50 -6.12 6.79 -1.30
N ALA A 51 -7.29 6.14 -1.24
CA ALA A 51 -7.80 5.49 -0.03
C ALA A 51 -6.84 4.42 0.53
N PHE A 52 -6.12 3.68 -0.31
CA PHE A 52 -5.04 2.79 0.11
C PHE A 52 -4.01 3.52 1.00
N TRP A 53 -3.49 4.67 0.55
CA TRP A 53 -2.50 5.45 1.29
C TRP A 53 -3.07 6.10 2.54
N GLN A 54 -4.36 6.46 2.55
CA GLN A 54 -5.04 6.95 3.76
C GLN A 54 -5.14 5.85 4.83
N SER A 55 -5.40 4.62 4.43
CA SER A 55 -5.42 3.46 5.34
C SER A 55 -4.01 3.13 5.86
N VAL A 56 -2.99 3.15 4.99
CA VAL A 56 -1.57 3.04 5.40
C VAL A 56 -1.21 4.12 6.42
N LYS A 57 -1.58 5.38 6.15
CA LYS A 57 -1.35 6.51 7.05
C LYS A 57 -1.97 6.27 8.42
N LYS A 58 -3.24 5.82 8.45
CA LYS A 58 -3.94 5.54 9.72
C LYS A 58 -3.21 4.46 10.53
N GLY A 59 -2.78 3.37 9.90
CA GLY A 59 -1.99 2.33 10.56
C GLY A 59 -0.68 2.87 11.11
N ALA A 60 0.03 3.67 10.32
CA ALA A 60 1.29 4.30 10.72
C ALA A 60 1.11 5.27 11.90
N GLU A 61 0.05 6.09 11.91
CA GLU A 61 -0.28 7.00 13.00
C GLU A 61 -0.60 6.24 14.31
N ASP A 62 -1.37 5.16 14.22
CA ASP A 62 -1.74 4.36 15.38
C ASP A 62 -0.52 3.63 15.99
N ALA A 63 0.37 3.10 15.14
CA ALA A 63 1.62 2.51 15.61
C ALA A 63 2.51 3.57 16.29
N ALA A 64 2.68 4.73 15.66
CA ALA A 64 3.48 5.81 16.26
C ALA A 64 2.92 6.24 17.61
N ALA A 65 1.61 6.45 17.71
CA ALA A 65 0.95 6.82 18.96
C ALA A 65 1.16 5.77 20.06
N LYS A 66 1.04 4.48 19.72
CA LYS A 66 1.27 3.36 20.65
C LYS A 66 2.68 3.38 21.26
N TYR A 67 3.68 3.74 20.46
CA TYR A 67 5.09 3.72 20.86
C TYR A 67 5.63 5.08 21.30
N GLY A 68 4.79 6.13 21.37
CA GLY A 68 5.20 7.47 21.81
C GLY A 68 6.05 8.22 20.79
N TYR A 69 5.85 7.94 19.50
CA TYR A 69 6.49 8.65 18.38
C TYR A 69 5.48 9.57 17.69
N THR A 70 5.99 10.53 16.92
CA THR A 70 5.22 11.28 15.95
C THR A 70 5.62 10.85 14.54
N ILE A 71 4.72 10.96 13.57
CA ILE A 71 5.06 10.76 12.17
C ILE A 71 4.81 12.01 11.34
N THR A 72 5.56 12.14 10.25
CA THR A 72 5.16 12.92 9.09
C THR A 72 4.79 11.95 7.98
N PHE A 73 3.60 12.06 7.42
CA PHE A 73 3.18 11.23 6.29
C PHE A 73 3.13 12.11 5.05
N ARG A 74 3.87 11.76 4.02
CA ARG A 74 3.94 12.49 2.75
C ARG A 74 3.93 11.52 1.58
N GLY A 75 3.31 11.96 0.50
CA GLY A 75 3.35 11.30 -0.79
C GLY A 75 3.10 12.31 -1.90
N PRO A 76 3.58 12.07 -3.12
CA PRO A 76 3.29 12.94 -4.25
C PRO A 76 1.81 12.87 -4.65
N ALA A 77 1.39 13.79 -5.52
CA ALA A 77 0.00 13.89 -5.95
C ALA A 77 -0.48 12.67 -6.77
N SER A 78 0.45 12.00 -7.45
CA SER A 78 0.18 10.75 -8.18
C SER A 78 1.38 9.80 -8.08
N GLU A 79 1.16 8.53 -8.42
CA GLU A 79 2.22 7.49 -8.44
C GLU A 79 2.98 7.47 -9.78
N SER A 80 2.94 8.56 -10.52
CA SER A 80 3.54 8.67 -11.85
C SER A 80 5.04 9.01 -11.76
N ALA A 81 5.83 8.49 -12.67
CA ALA A 81 7.26 8.79 -12.78
C ALA A 81 7.58 10.30 -12.86
N LYS A 82 6.65 11.14 -13.36
CA LYS A 82 6.79 12.60 -13.39
C LYS A 82 6.87 13.22 -11.98
N ASP A 83 6.34 12.53 -10.96
CA ASP A 83 6.32 13.01 -9.57
C ASP A 83 7.55 12.54 -8.76
N LEU A 84 8.46 11.76 -9.38
CA LEU A 84 9.69 11.29 -8.74
C LEU A 84 10.54 12.42 -8.12
N PRO A 85 10.79 13.56 -8.79
CA PRO A 85 11.55 14.65 -8.18
C PRO A 85 10.89 15.18 -6.89
N SER A 86 9.57 15.28 -6.85
CA SER A 86 8.82 15.71 -5.65
C SER A 86 8.99 14.70 -4.51
N GLN A 87 8.93 13.40 -4.79
CA GLN A 87 9.15 12.37 -3.77
C GLN A 87 10.60 12.41 -3.23
N MET A 88 11.59 12.59 -4.11
CA MET A 88 12.99 12.75 -3.69
C MET A 88 13.17 13.96 -2.76
N GLU A 89 12.51 15.10 -3.05
CA GLU A 89 12.54 16.28 -2.18
C GLU A 89 11.91 15.97 -0.79
N MET A 90 10.84 15.18 -0.72
CA MET A 90 10.25 14.76 0.55
C MET A 90 11.22 13.94 1.39
N VAL A 91 11.93 12.99 0.79
CA VAL A 91 12.97 12.20 1.47
C VAL A 91 14.13 13.08 1.93
N GLN A 92 14.62 13.97 1.06
CA GLN A 92 15.71 14.89 1.41
C GLN A 92 15.31 15.83 2.56
N THR A 93 14.06 16.30 2.57
CA THR A 93 13.51 17.13 3.66
C THR A 93 13.48 16.35 4.99
N ALA A 94 13.04 15.09 4.97
CA ALA A 94 13.03 14.23 6.14
C ALA A 94 14.45 14.07 6.72
N LEU A 95 15.44 13.77 5.88
CA LEU A 95 16.83 13.61 6.28
C LEU A 95 17.46 14.92 6.81
N SER A 96 17.07 16.07 6.25
CA SER A 96 17.52 17.39 6.69
C SER A 96 16.94 17.76 8.05
N ASN A 97 15.73 17.30 8.36
CA ASN A 97 15.08 17.49 9.66
C ASN A 97 15.55 16.50 10.73
N ASN A 98 16.56 15.64 10.44
CA ASN A 98 17.13 14.68 11.34
C ASN A 98 16.07 13.78 12.02
N VAL A 99 15.18 13.19 11.21
CA VAL A 99 14.19 12.21 11.70
C VAL A 99 14.89 11.02 12.36
N SER A 100 14.20 10.36 13.30
CA SER A 100 14.73 9.19 13.99
C SER A 100 14.70 7.93 13.12
N GLY A 101 13.83 7.87 12.13
CA GLY A 101 13.69 6.76 11.18
C GLY A 101 12.96 7.18 9.93
N LEU A 102 13.10 6.39 8.88
CA LEU A 102 12.46 6.59 7.58
C LEU A 102 11.70 5.33 7.16
N VAL A 103 10.43 5.47 6.84
CA VAL A 103 9.58 4.44 6.22
C VAL A 103 9.34 4.87 4.78
N LEU A 104 9.74 4.07 3.80
CA LEU A 104 9.86 4.51 2.39
C LEU A 104 9.34 3.47 1.39
N ALA A 105 8.50 3.92 0.46
CA ALA A 105 8.17 3.23 -0.79
C ALA A 105 8.44 4.18 -1.96
N THR A 106 9.25 3.77 -2.96
CA THR A 106 9.68 4.66 -4.05
C THR A 106 8.89 4.45 -5.33
N ILE A 107 8.60 5.53 -6.06
CA ILE A 107 7.95 5.49 -7.38
C ILE A 107 8.92 5.30 -8.53
N GLY A 108 10.22 5.32 -8.26
CA GLY A 108 11.28 5.16 -9.27
C GLY A 108 12.64 5.01 -8.63
N GLU A 109 13.68 4.95 -9.45
CA GLU A 109 15.09 4.85 -9.05
C GLU A 109 15.69 6.23 -8.73
N GLY A 110 16.87 6.24 -8.12
CA GLY A 110 17.70 7.44 -7.88
C GLY A 110 17.82 7.84 -6.41
N PHE A 111 17.46 6.96 -5.47
CA PHE A 111 17.51 7.25 -4.03
C PHE A 111 18.85 6.87 -3.36
N VAL A 112 19.83 6.34 -4.11
CA VAL A 112 21.10 5.84 -3.55
C VAL A 112 21.83 6.87 -2.67
N ASP A 113 21.95 8.12 -3.11
CA ASP A 113 22.67 9.16 -2.34
C ASP A 113 21.94 9.50 -1.03
N MET A 114 20.61 9.62 -1.08
CA MET A 114 19.79 9.90 0.10
C MET A 114 19.81 8.73 1.10
N LEU A 115 19.74 7.51 0.61
CA LEU A 115 19.82 6.31 1.45
C LEU A 115 21.22 6.11 2.03
N THR A 116 22.27 6.46 1.29
CA THR A 116 23.64 6.54 1.80
C THR A 116 23.72 7.57 2.93
N GLN A 117 23.12 8.76 2.75
CA GLN A 117 23.06 9.78 3.81
C GLN A 117 22.29 9.28 5.05
N ALA A 118 21.19 8.53 4.88
CA ALA A 118 20.48 7.90 5.98
C ALA A 118 21.39 6.93 6.76
N LYS A 119 22.15 6.09 6.04
CA LYS A 119 23.13 5.17 6.63
C LYS A 119 24.18 5.91 7.45
N ASP A 120 24.79 6.96 6.87
CA ASP A 120 25.85 7.74 7.50
C ASP A 120 25.36 8.52 8.75
N LYS A 121 24.07 8.84 8.79
CA LYS A 121 23.40 9.45 9.97
C LYS A 121 22.85 8.43 10.96
N ASN A 122 23.01 7.12 10.73
CA ASN A 122 22.42 6.04 11.51
C ASN A 122 20.88 6.11 11.59
N ILE A 123 20.22 6.58 10.53
CA ILE A 123 18.76 6.60 10.42
C ILE A 123 18.33 5.24 9.81
N PRO A 124 17.64 4.37 10.56
CA PRO A 124 17.14 3.12 10.02
C PRO A 124 16.06 3.40 8.97
N VAL A 125 16.05 2.58 7.91
CA VAL A 125 15.06 2.64 6.84
C VAL A 125 14.25 1.35 6.82
N VAL A 126 12.93 1.47 6.86
CA VAL A 126 12.01 0.36 6.60
C VAL A 126 11.36 0.60 5.24
N GLN A 127 11.55 -0.34 4.32
CA GLN A 127 10.81 -0.28 3.06
C GLN A 127 9.43 -0.91 3.23
N PHE A 128 8.42 -0.38 2.52
CA PHE A 128 7.06 -0.89 2.64
C PHE A 128 6.31 -0.90 1.30
N ASP A 129 5.19 -1.61 1.21
CA ASP A 129 4.40 -1.80 -0.02
C ASP A 129 5.25 -2.41 -1.14
N SER A 130 5.50 -1.68 -2.23
CA SER A 130 6.38 -2.12 -3.32
C SER A 130 7.88 -1.93 -3.01
N GLY A 131 8.20 -1.30 -1.89
CA GLY A 131 9.57 -1.10 -1.43
C GLY A 131 10.37 -0.06 -2.23
N ILE A 132 11.69 -0.19 -2.13
CA ILE A 132 12.68 0.61 -2.83
C ILE A 132 13.12 -0.15 -4.07
N TRP A 133 13.32 0.54 -5.18
CA TRP A 133 13.69 -0.07 -6.45
C TRP A 133 14.97 -0.91 -6.34
N ALA A 134 14.94 -2.10 -6.94
CA ALA A 134 15.97 -3.13 -6.78
C ALA A 134 17.37 -2.65 -7.19
N ASN A 135 17.50 -1.84 -8.24
CA ASN A 135 18.78 -1.30 -8.68
C ASN A 135 19.42 -0.37 -7.64
N ASP A 136 18.61 0.44 -6.94
CA ASP A 136 19.11 1.27 -5.85
C ASP A 136 19.58 0.40 -4.68
N VAL A 137 18.79 -0.61 -4.30
CA VAL A 137 19.15 -1.55 -3.23
C VAL A 137 20.42 -2.33 -3.56
N GLU A 138 20.55 -2.82 -4.80
CA GLU A 138 21.74 -3.52 -5.25
C GLU A 138 22.99 -2.63 -5.17
N THR A 139 22.87 -1.37 -5.59
CA THR A 139 23.96 -0.39 -5.53
C THR A 139 24.37 -0.09 -4.08
N LEU A 140 23.40 0.08 -3.17
CA LEU A 140 23.65 0.29 -1.74
C LEU A 140 24.34 -0.92 -1.10
N ASN A 141 23.94 -2.14 -1.46
CA ASN A 141 24.58 -3.36 -0.98
C ASN A 141 26.03 -3.48 -1.46
N LYS A 142 26.29 -3.22 -2.75
CA LYS A 142 27.66 -3.23 -3.32
C LYS A 142 28.58 -2.25 -2.60
N ASN A 143 28.07 -1.09 -2.21
CA ASN A 143 28.82 -0.04 -1.55
C ASN A 143 28.84 -0.17 -0.01
N SER A 144 28.23 -1.20 0.57
CA SER A 144 28.04 -1.38 2.04
C SER A 144 27.37 -0.17 2.71
N LYS A 145 26.47 0.51 1.98
CA LYS A 145 25.75 1.72 2.41
C LYS A 145 24.24 1.50 2.59
N ASN A 146 23.79 0.24 2.62
CA ASN A 146 22.38 -0.08 2.78
C ASN A 146 21.89 0.23 4.21
N PRO A 147 20.93 1.17 4.39
CA PRO A 147 20.30 1.47 5.67
C PRO A 147 19.04 0.64 5.94
N ILE A 148 18.57 -0.16 4.97
CA ILE A 148 17.30 -0.90 5.04
C ILE A 148 17.43 -1.99 6.09
N VAL A 149 16.54 -1.96 7.08
CA VAL A 149 16.52 -2.90 8.20
C VAL A 149 15.34 -3.87 8.14
N ALA A 150 14.25 -3.50 7.46
CA ALA A 150 13.08 -4.34 7.27
C ALA A 150 12.34 -4.02 5.98
N SER A 151 11.57 -5.00 5.51
CA SER A 151 10.60 -4.91 4.42
C SER A 151 9.22 -5.32 4.94
N VAL A 152 8.20 -4.49 4.72
CA VAL A 152 6.82 -4.76 5.13
C VAL A 152 5.90 -4.62 3.92
N ALA A 153 5.37 -5.73 3.44
CA ALA A 153 4.56 -5.75 2.22
C ALA A 153 3.47 -6.82 2.27
N THR A 154 2.48 -6.69 1.40
CA THR A 154 1.58 -7.81 1.12
C THR A 154 2.39 -8.99 0.58
N SER A 155 2.15 -10.18 1.08
CA SER A 155 2.63 -11.42 0.46
C SER A 155 1.88 -11.66 -0.85
N ASN A 156 2.30 -10.94 -1.91
CA ASN A 156 1.59 -10.89 -3.19
C ASN A 156 1.33 -12.28 -3.80
N ARG A 157 2.31 -13.16 -3.70
CA ARG A 157 2.20 -14.53 -4.23
C ARG A 157 1.18 -15.36 -3.45
N MET A 158 1.21 -15.29 -2.11
CA MET A 158 0.23 -15.97 -1.25
C MET A 158 -1.18 -15.39 -1.41
N ALA A 159 -1.30 -14.06 -1.45
CA ALA A 159 -2.57 -13.37 -1.63
C ALA A 159 -3.23 -13.76 -2.97
N ALA A 160 -2.44 -13.83 -4.05
CA ALA A 160 -2.94 -14.31 -5.34
C ALA A 160 -3.29 -15.81 -5.31
N GLY A 161 -2.60 -16.59 -4.48
CA GLY A 161 -3.00 -17.97 -4.19
C GLY A 161 -4.40 -18.08 -3.57
N VAL A 162 -4.74 -17.18 -2.63
CA VAL A 162 -6.11 -17.10 -2.06
C VAL A 162 -7.12 -16.77 -3.17
N ALA A 163 -6.80 -15.84 -4.08
CA ALA A 163 -7.66 -15.56 -5.23
C ALA A 163 -7.89 -16.82 -6.10
N ALA A 164 -6.81 -17.57 -6.36
CA ALA A 164 -6.89 -18.81 -7.15
C ALA A 164 -7.76 -19.88 -6.47
N GLU A 165 -7.64 -20.06 -5.16
CA GLU A 165 -8.48 -21.02 -4.40
C GLU A 165 -9.95 -20.66 -4.52
N LYS A 166 -10.32 -19.43 -4.23
CA LYS A 166 -11.70 -18.96 -4.27
C LYS A 166 -12.29 -18.96 -5.67
N PHE A 167 -11.49 -18.57 -6.66
CA PHE A 167 -11.93 -18.57 -8.04
C PHE A 167 -12.09 -20.00 -8.59
N PHE A 168 -11.16 -20.91 -8.25
CA PHE A 168 -11.28 -22.32 -8.60
C PHE A 168 -12.54 -22.95 -7.99
N GLU A 169 -12.87 -22.70 -6.73
CA GLU A 169 -14.10 -23.15 -6.09
C GLU A 169 -15.35 -22.73 -6.90
N ASP A 170 -15.39 -21.50 -7.44
CA ASP A 170 -16.53 -20.98 -8.21
C ASP A 170 -16.63 -21.59 -9.62
N ILE A 171 -15.48 -21.85 -10.29
CA ILE A 171 -15.47 -22.30 -11.70
C ILE A 171 -15.23 -23.80 -11.90
N LYS A 172 -14.89 -24.54 -10.84
CA LYS A 172 -14.57 -25.96 -10.88
C LYS A 172 -15.64 -26.80 -11.60
N ALA A 173 -16.92 -26.53 -11.31
CA ALA A 173 -18.02 -27.27 -11.95
C ALA A 173 -18.10 -27.00 -13.45
N ASP A 174 -17.81 -25.77 -13.89
CA ASP A 174 -17.79 -25.40 -15.29
C ASP A 174 -16.64 -26.07 -16.05
N ILE A 175 -15.45 -26.15 -15.42
CA ILE A 175 -14.30 -26.89 -15.98
C ILE A 175 -14.64 -28.39 -16.10
N ALA A 176 -15.21 -28.98 -15.05
CA ALA A 176 -15.56 -30.40 -15.01
C ALA A 176 -16.60 -30.77 -16.09
N ALA A 177 -17.59 -29.91 -16.32
CA ALA A 177 -18.65 -30.10 -17.32
C ALA A 177 -18.19 -29.81 -18.77
N GLY A 178 -17.05 -29.12 -18.93
CA GLY A 178 -16.52 -28.76 -20.25
C GLY A 178 -15.90 -29.93 -21.01
N ASP A 179 -15.65 -29.71 -22.29
CA ASP A 179 -15.08 -30.66 -23.26
C ASP A 179 -13.55 -30.78 -23.23
N GLY A 180 -12.90 -30.20 -22.21
CA GLY A 180 -11.44 -30.19 -22.07
C GLY A 180 -10.75 -28.93 -22.59
N ASN A 181 -11.48 -27.92 -23.00
CA ASN A 181 -10.96 -26.66 -23.56
C ASN A 181 -11.32 -25.42 -22.73
N TYR A 182 -11.39 -25.54 -21.40
CA TYR A 182 -11.70 -24.41 -20.54
C TYR A 182 -10.49 -23.48 -20.40
N VAL A 183 -10.56 -22.28 -20.99
CA VAL A 183 -9.46 -21.30 -20.93
C VAL A 183 -9.63 -20.39 -19.73
N VAL A 184 -8.63 -20.37 -18.85
CA VAL A 184 -8.50 -19.42 -17.75
C VAL A 184 -7.51 -18.34 -18.15
N GLY A 185 -7.97 -17.12 -18.26
CA GLY A 185 -7.18 -15.94 -18.59
C GLY A 185 -6.52 -15.33 -17.36
N VAL A 186 -5.34 -14.74 -17.54
CA VAL A 186 -4.64 -13.94 -16.53
C VAL A 186 -4.19 -12.64 -17.17
N ILE A 187 -4.60 -11.50 -16.61
CA ILE A 187 -4.08 -10.18 -16.99
C ILE A 187 -3.12 -9.72 -15.91
N GLN A 188 -1.82 -9.76 -16.23
CA GLN A 188 -0.75 -9.23 -15.41
C GLN A 188 -0.60 -7.73 -15.67
N HIS A 189 -0.62 -6.91 -14.62
CA HIS A 189 -0.67 -5.46 -14.78
C HIS A 189 0.63 -4.84 -15.29
N ASP A 190 1.78 -5.40 -14.93
CA ASP A 190 3.11 -4.95 -15.37
C ASP A 190 4.16 -6.05 -15.17
N GLU A 191 5.43 -5.74 -15.46
CA GLU A 191 6.56 -6.65 -15.29
C GLU A 191 7.35 -6.38 -13.99
N THR A 192 6.79 -5.62 -13.05
CA THR A 192 7.37 -5.49 -11.71
C THR A 192 7.26 -6.79 -10.94
N GLN A 193 8.05 -6.91 -9.87
CA GLN A 193 7.99 -8.11 -8.99
C GLN A 193 6.57 -8.31 -8.45
N THR A 194 5.83 -7.25 -8.13
CA THR A 194 4.43 -7.31 -7.69
C THR A 194 3.54 -7.93 -8.77
N GLY A 195 3.65 -7.49 -10.02
CA GLY A 195 2.90 -8.05 -11.15
C GLY A 195 3.22 -9.52 -11.39
N ILE A 196 4.50 -9.86 -11.37
CA ILE A 196 5.00 -11.24 -11.53
C ILE A 196 4.50 -12.14 -10.40
N ASP A 197 4.58 -11.69 -9.14
CA ASP A 197 4.18 -12.49 -7.98
C ASP A 197 2.66 -12.71 -7.92
N ARG A 198 1.85 -11.70 -8.26
CA ARG A 198 0.39 -11.85 -8.30
C ARG A 198 -0.03 -12.79 -9.42
N ALA A 199 0.47 -12.60 -10.64
CA ALA A 199 0.15 -13.49 -11.76
C ALA A 199 0.67 -14.91 -11.52
N GLY A 200 1.95 -15.05 -11.11
CA GLY A 200 2.57 -16.34 -10.85
C GLY A 200 1.93 -17.08 -9.67
N GLY A 201 1.63 -16.38 -8.57
CA GLY A 201 0.97 -16.97 -7.40
C GLY A 201 -0.42 -17.53 -7.74
N PHE A 202 -1.20 -16.77 -8.54
CA PHE A 202 -2.48 -17.25 -9.03
C PHE A 202 -2.32 -18.49 -9.91
N VAL A 203 -1.45 -18.44 -10.93
CA VAL A 203 -1.25 -19.54 -11.89
C VAL A 203 -0.78 -20.82 -11.20
N ASP A 204 0.21 -20.71 -10.31
CA ASP A 204 0.77 -21.89 -9.64
C ASP A 204 -0.26 -22.56 -8.73
N LYS A 205 -0.98 -21.75 -7.94
CA LYS A 205 -2.00 -22.29 -7.03
C LYS A 205 -3.20 -22.86 -7.78
N PHE A 206 -3.63 -22.17 -8.85
CA PHE A 206 -4.72 -22.66 -9.70
C PHE A 206 -4.37 -24.03 -10.31
N LYS A 207 -3.17 -24.18 -10.88
CA LYS A 207 -2.68 -25.46 -11.42
C LYS A 207 -2.61 -26.54 -10.36
N GLU A 208 -2.05 -26.23 -9.19
CA GLU A 208 -2.00 -27.16 -8.07
C GLU A 208 -3.38 -27.76 -7.76
N LEU A 209 -4.41 -26.89 -7.65
CA LEU A 209 -5.77 -27.31 -7.32
C LEU A 209 -6.43 -28.08 -8.46
N ALA A 210 -6.35 -27.55 -9.69
CA ALA A 210 -7.00 -28.14 -10.84
C ALA A 210 -6.38 -29.48 -11.28
N ASP A 211 -5.09 -29.65 -11.09
CA ASP A 211 -4.40 -30.93 -11.40
C ASP A 211 -4.55 -31.97 -10.29
N ALA A 212 -4.83 -31.54 -9.06
CA ALA A 212 -5.15 -32.43 -7.96
C ALA A 212 -6.58 -33.00 -8.01
N ASP A 213 -7.49 -32.34 -8.75
CA ASP A 213 -8.89 -32.75 -8.86
C ASP A 213 -9.13 -33.57 -10.13
N GLU A 214 -9.54 -34.83 -9.98
CA GLU A 214 -9.77 -35.77 -11.07
C GLU A 214 -10.87 -35.31 -12.05
N THR A 215 -11.76 -34.39 -11.65
CA THR A 215 -12.84 -33.87 -12.53
C THR A 215 -12.38 -32.73 -13.42
N THR A 216 -11.32 -32.02 -13.07
CA THR A 216 -10.79 -30.85 -13.78
C THR A 216 -9.44 -31.05 -14.43
N LYS A 217 -8.70 -32.07 -13.97
CA LYS A 217 -7.37 -32.39 -14.47
C LYS A 217 -7.32 -32.59 -15.98
N GLY A 218 -6.45 -31.82 -16.63
CA GLY A 218 -6.29 -31.87 -18.09
C GLY A 218 -7.45 -31.27 -18.90
N LYS A 219 -8.43 -30.60 -18.25
CA LYS A 219 -9.58 -30.00 -18.92
C LYS A 219 -9.51 -28.47 -19.04
N TYR A 220 -8.39 -27.88 -18.67
CA TYR A 220 -8.19 -26.44 -18.70
C TYR A 220 -6.85 -26.06 -19.34
N THR A 221 -6.75 -24.80 -19.76
CA THR A 221 -5.51 -24.15 -20.20
C THR A 221 -5.41 -22.78 -19.57
N ILE A 222 -4.17 -22.31 -19.31
CA ILE A 222 -3.91 -20.94 -18.85
C ILE A 222 -3.44 -20.09 -20.01
N ALA A 223 -4.08 -18.96 -20.24
CA ALA A 223 -3.67 -17.93 -21.19
C ALA A 223 -3.31 -16.65 -20.43
N GLN A 224 -2.08 -16.16 -20.58
CA GLN A 224 -1.62 -14.96 -19.89
C GLN A 224 -1.34 -13.83 -20.86
N GLU A 225 -1.78 -12.63 -20.52
CA GLU A 225 -1.44 -11.37 -21.14
C GLU A 225 -0.69 -10.48 -20.14
N VAL A 226 0.48 -9.99 -20.53
CA VAL A 226 1.26 -9.04 -19.75
C VAL A 226 1.21 -7.69 -20.44
N LYS A 227 0.83 -6.65 -19.71
CA LYS A 227 0.77 -5.29 -20.24
C LYS A 227 1.58 -4.34 -19.36
N PRO A 228 2.52 -3.58 -19.91
CA PRO A 228 3.22 -2.53 -19.17
C PRO A 228 2.25 -1.40 -18.80
N GLY A 229 2.40 -0.86 -17.58
CA GLY A 229 1.41 -0.13 -16.82
C GLY A 229 0.82 1.17 -17.39
N ASP A 230 1.42 1.83 -18.37
CA ASP A 230 1.08 3.24 -18.69
C ASP A 230 0.33 3.45 -20.02
N ALA A 231 0.00 2.41 -20.74
CA ALA A 231 -0.73 2.58 -22.00
C ALA A 231 -2.24 2.74 -21.73
N ASP A 232 -2.81 3.86 -22.14
CA ASP A 232 -4.26 4.04 -22.19
C ASP A 232 -4.90 2.85 -22.92
N ASN A 233 -5.90 2.20 -22.28
CA ASN A 233 -6.59 1.03 -22.82
C ASN A 233 -5.75 -0.26 -23.03
N ALA A 234 -4.57 -0.38 -22.45
CA ALA A 234 -3.73 -1.59 -22.59
C ALA A 234 -4.46 -2.85 -22.08
N TYR A 235 -5.19 -2.75 -20.99
CA TYR A 235 -5.90 -3.89 -20.40
C TYR A 235 -7.17 -4.25 -21.16
N LYS A 236 -7.79 -3.30 -21.88
CA LYS A 236 -8.86 -3.60 -22.83
C LYS A 236 -8.36 -4.51 -23.97
N ALA A 237 -7.18 -4.23 -24.52
CA ALA A 237 -6.57 -5.08 -25.54
C ALA A 237 -6.23 -6.48 -24.99
N ALA A 238 -5.76 -6.57 -23.73
CA ALA A 238 -5.54 -7.85 -23.06
C ALA A 238 -6.85 -8.66 -22.89
N LEU A 239 -7.93 -8.00 -22.47
CA LEU A 239 -9.26 -8.63 -22.39
C LEU A 239 -9.71 -9.17 -23.76
N GLU A 240 -9.56 -8.38 -24.81
CA GLU A 240 -9.92 -8.81 -26.17
C GLU A 240 -9.10 -10.01 -26.63
N ALA A 241 -7.78 -9.99 -26.41
CA ALA A 241 -6.90 -11.11 -26.76
C ALA A 241 -7.26 -12.40 -26.01
N LEU A 242 -7.61 -12.31 -24.73
CA LEU A 242 -8.06 -13.46 -23.94
C LEU A 242 -9.44 -13.96 -24.40
N PHE A 243 -10.34 -13.06 -24.74
CA PHE A 243 -11.66 -13.41 -25.30
C PHE A 243 -11.52 -14.17 -26.62
N GLU A 244 -10.64 -13.73 -27.53
CA GLU A 244 -10.35 -14.41 -28.80
C GLU A 244 -9.73 -15.80 -28.59
N LYS A 245 -8.97 -15.98 -27.50
CA LYS A 245 -8.45 -17.30 -27.07
C LYS A 245 -9.51 -18.18 -26.41
N GLY A 246 -10.74 -17.72 -26.28
CA GLY A 246 -11.86 -18.45 -25.71
C GLY A 246 -11.90 -18.48 -24.18
N ALA A 247 -11.32 -17.47 -23.52
CA ALA A 247 -11.34 -17.38 -22.04
C ALA A 247 -12.78 -17.39 -21.49
N LYS A 248 -13.02 -18.25 -20.51
CA LYS A 248 -14.28 -18.39 -19.77
C LYS A 248 -14.18 -17.80 -18.35
N ALA A 249 -12.98 -17.66 -17.85
CA ALA A 249 -12.66 -17.11 -16.53
C ALA A 249 -11.41 -16.25 -16.66
N ILE A 250 -11.34 -15.07 -16.00
CA ILE A 250 -10.21 -14.15 -16.12
C ILE A 250 -9.83 -13.61 -14.73
N PHE A 251 -8.56 -13.78 -14.33
CA PHE A 251 -7.96 -13.14 -13.18
C PHE A 251 -7.28 -11.84 -13.58
N MET A 252 -7.43 -10.80 -12.76
CA MET A 252 -6.93 -9.45 -12.96
C MET A 252 -6.04 -9.05 -11.76
N SER A 253 -4.77 -8.76 -11.99
CA SER A 253 -3.76 -8.72 -10.94
C SER A 253 -3.68 -7.40 -10.14
N ASN A 254 -4.46 -6.35 -10.47
CA ASN A 254 -4.58 -5.13 -9.68
C ASN A 254 -5.86 -4.34 -9.97
N GLU A 255 -6.14 -3.30 -9.18
CA GLU A 255 -7.29 -2.41 -9.35
C GLU A 255 -7.32 -1.73 -10.74
N GLY A 256 -6.16 -1.29 -11.26
CA GLY A 256 -6.07 -0.63 -12.56
C GLY A 256 -6.57 -1.51 -13.71
N VAL A 257 -6.22 -2.80 -13.68
CA VAL A 257 -6.74 -3.81 -14.62
C VAL A 257 -8.25 -3.93 -14.47
N VAL A 258 -8.73 -4.11 -13.23
CA VAL A 258 -10.18 -4.28 -12.96
C VAL A 258 -10.98 -3.10 -13.48
N LYS A 259 -10.53 -1.86 -13.23
CA LYS A 259 -11.21 -0.64 -13.71
C LYS A 259 -11.33 -0.60 -15.23
N GLN A 260 -10.23 -0.80 -15.97
CA GLN A 260 -10.25 -0.75 -17.42
C GLN A 260 -11.06 -1.89 -18.04
N VAL A 261 -10.98 -3.09 -17.45
CA VAL A 261 -11.77 -4.25 -17.90
C VAL A 261 -13.26 -4.01 -17.65
N TYR A 262 -13.64 -3.50 -16.48
CA TYR A 262 -15.04 -3.18 -16.17
C TYR A 262 -15.64 -2.13 -17.12
N ASP A 263 -14.88 -1.05 -17.38
CA ASP A 263 -15.31 -0.01 -18.33
C ASP A 263 -15.43 -0.57 -19.77
N ALA A 264 -14.50 -1.46 -20.17
CA ALA A 264 -14.56 -2.11 -21.48
C ALA A 264 -15.77 -3.06 -21.63
N ILE A 265 -16.12 -3.79 -20.58
CA ILE A 265 -17.32 -4.65 -20.53
C ILE A 265 -18.57 -3.80 -20.66
N GLY A 266 -18.69 -2.71 -19.89
CA GLY A 266 -19.83 -1.80 -19.95
C GLY A 266 -20.06 -1.18 -21.34
N ALA A 267 -18.98 -0.93 -22.08
CA ALA A 267 -19.05 -0.40 -23.44
C ALA A 267 -19.37 -1.46 -24.51
N ALA A 268 -19.21 -2.75 -24.22
CA ALA A 268 -19.28 -3.84 -25.19
C ALA A 268 -20.64 -4.57 -25.27
N GLY A 269 -21.63 -4.16 -24.45
CA GLY A 269 -22.92 -4.83 -24.35
C GLY A 269 -22.77 -6.28 -23.87
N SER A 270 -23.39 -7.23 -24.57
CA SER A 270 -23.38 -8.66 -24.18
C SER A 270 -22.16 -9.45 -24.67
N LYS A 271 -21.14 -8.80 -25.25
CA LYS A 271 -19.97 -9.50 -25.83
C LYS A 271 -19.27 -10.44 -24.86
N TYR A 272 -19.17 -10.06 -23.60
CA TYR A 272 -18.43 -10.81 -22.56
C TYR A 272 -19.35 -11.57 -21.59
N ASP A 273 -20.65 -11.68 -21.90
CA ASP A 273 -21.62 -12.44 -21.11
C ASP A 273 -21.14 -13.90 -20.92
N GLY A 274 -21.30 -14.42 -19.70
CA GLY A 274 -20.86 -15.76 -19.34
C GLY A 274 -19.39 -15.90 -18.96
N ILE A 275 -18.56 -14.85 -19.09
CA ILE A 275 -17.22 -14.84 -18.54
C ILE A 275 -17.28 -14.49 -17.06
N LYS A 276 -16.56 -15.25 -16.23
CA LYS A 276 -16.36 -14.96 -14.81
C LYS A 276 -15.05 -14.23 -14.58
N PHE A 277 -15.04 -13.29 -13.65
CA PHE A 277 -13.87 -12.46 -13.35
C PHE A 277 -13.49 -12.55 -11.89
N CYS A 278 -12.19 -12.50 -11.60
CA CYS A 278 -11.61 -12.40 -10.28
C CYS A 278 -10.61 -11.27 -10.25
N GLY A 279 -10.64 -10.42 -9.21
CA GLY A 279 -9.80 -9.25 -9.09
C GLY A 279 -8.73 -9.36 -8.01
N PHE A 280 -7.93 -8.31 -7.94
CA PHE A 280 -7.00 -8.04 -6.85
C PHE A 280 -7.16 -6.56 -6.45
N ASP A 281 -6.76 -6.21 -5.22
CA ASP A 281 -7.01 -4.91 -4.59
C ASP A 281 -8.50 -4.64 -4.29
N ALA A 282 -8.85 -3.40 -4.04
CA ALA A 282 -10.19 -2.91 -3.76
C ALA A 282 -10.36 -1.50 -4.33
N GLY A 283 -11.60 -1.11 -4.60
CA GLY A 283 -11.93 0.22 -5.08
C GLY A 283 -13.39 0.35 -5.48
N SER A 284 -13.86 1.59 -5.69
CA SER A 284 -15.28 1.89 -5.95
C SER A 284 -15.85 1.13 -7.16
N LYS A 285 -15.09 1.03 -8.26
CA LYS A 285 -15.49 0.26 -9.44
C LYS A 285 -15.63 -1.24 -9.19
N GLN A 286 -14.75 -1.79 -8.35
CA GLN A 286 -14.86 -3.20 -7.95
C GLN A 286 -16.09 -3.45 -7.08
N ILE A 287 -16.39 -2.54 -6.15
CA ILE A 287 -17.59 -2.60 -5.30
C ILE A 287 -18.85 -2.49 -6.17
N GLU A 288 -18.88 -1.54 -7.12
CA GLU A 288 -19.97 -1.39 -8.08
C GLU A 288 -20.20 -2.69 -8.87
N TRP A 289 -19.13 -3.26 -9.44
CA TRP A 289 -19.19 -4.51 -10.19
C TRP A 289 -19.60 -5.70 -9.32
N MET A 290 -19.06 -5.78 -8.10
CA MET A 290 -19.40 -6.84 -7.13
C MET A 290 -20.89 -6.85 -6.79
N ARG A 291 -21.53 -5.68 -6.73
CA ARG A 291 -22.95 -5.51 -6.45
C ARG A 291 -23.85 -5.61 -7.68
N ALA A 292 -23.26 -5.70 -8.88
CA ALA A 292 -24.03 -5.79 -10.13
C ALA A 292 -24.81 -7.12 -10.20
N THR A 293 -26.08 -7.02 -10.57
CA THR A 293 -26.99 -8.17 -10.69
C THR A 293 -27.15 -8.68 -12.13
N THR A 294 -26.57 -7.99 -13.11
CA THR A 294 -26.62 -8.30 -14.53
C THR A 294 -25.23 -8.17 -15.16
N GLY A 295 -25.03 -8.84 -16.30
CA GLY A 295 -23.77 -8.85 -17.02
C GLY A 295 -22.75 -9.86 -16.49
N PRO A 296 -21.50 -9.78 -16.97
CA PRO A 296 -20.41 -10.62 -16.51
C PRO A 296 -20.17 -10.48 -15.00
N LYS A 297 -19.87 -11.58 -14.33
CA LYS A 297 -19.78 -11.63 -12.86
C LYS A 297 -18.35 -11.39 -12.39
N LEU A 298 -18.16 -10.43 -11.49
CA LEU A 298 -16.98 -10.37 -10.63
C LEU A 298 -17.25 -11.29 -9.42
N VAL A 299 -16.57 -12.45 -9.39
CA VAL A 299 -16.74 -13.47 -8.35
C VAL A 299 -16.26 -12.95 -7.01
N GLY A 300 -15.13 -12.27 -7.00
CA GLY A 300 -14.52 -11.68 -5.81
C GLY A 300 -13.16 -11.09 -6.14
N ALA A 301 -12.48 -10.63 -5.11
CA ALA A 301 -11.13 -10.10 -5.22
C ALA A 301 -10.34 -10.33 -3.91
N VAL A 302 -9.03 -10.12 -3.94
CA VAL A 302 -8.19 -10.11 -2.74
C VAL A 302 -7.77 -8.68 -2.45
N ALA A 303 -8.15 -8.16 -1.29
CA ALA A 303 -7.71 -6.86 -0.79
C ALA A 303 -6.39 -6.98 -0.04
N GLN A 304 -5.58 -5.92 -0.09
CA GLN A 304 -4.39 -5.76 0.74
C GLN A 304 -4.78 -5.13 2.08
N ASP A 305 -4.20 -5.61 3.18
CA ASP A 305 -4.36 -4.97 4.48
C ASP A 305 -3.40 -3.78 4.61
N SER A 306 -3.75 -2.69 3.94
CA SER A 306 -2.97 -1.45 3.90
C SER A 306 -2.77 -0.82 5.29
N TYR A 307 -3.74 -0.98 6.19
CA TYR A 307 -3.59 -0.55 7.58
C TYR A 307 -2.44 -1.31 8.27
N GLN A 308 -2.42 -2.65 8.16
CA GLN A 308 -1.36 -3.45 8.74
C GLN A 308 0.00 -3.19 8.10
N ILE A 309 0.06 -2.89 6.80
CA ILE A 309 1.30 -2.48 6.15
C ILE A 309 1.86 -1.22 6.83
N GLY A 310 1.06 -0.17 6.99
CA GLY A 310 1.48 1.07 7.65
C GLY A 310 1.86 0.87 9.11
N TYR A 311 1.03 0.12 9.85
CA TYR A 311 1.25 -0.16 11.27
C TYR A 311 2.57 -0.91 11.49
N ASN A 312 2.77 -2.04 10.81
CA ASN A 312 3.97 -2.85 10.97
C ASN A 312 5.23 -2.14 10.48
N ALA A 313 5.14 -1.34 9.41
CA ALA A 313 6.30 -0.58 8.91
C ALA A 313 6.82 0.40 9.96
N VAL A 314 5.93 1.14 10.64
CA VAL A 314 6.32 2.03 11.74
C VAL A 314 6.77 1.22 12.96
N GLU A 315 6.12 0.11 13.31
CA GLU A 315 6.53 -0.76 14.41
C GLU A 315 7.96 -1.29 14.21
N GLN A 316 8.32 -1.80 13.02
CA GLN A 316 9.68 -2.24 12.74
C GLN A 316 10.69 -1.08 12.77
N CYS A 317 10.28 0.10 12.30
CA CYS A 317 11.12 1.29 12.39
C CYS A 317 11.41 1.69 13.86
N VAL A 318 10.40 1.66 14.73
CA VAL A 318 10.55 1.89 16.17
C VAL A 318 11.46 0.83 16.79
N ASN A 319 11.28 -0.44 16.47
CA ASN A 319 12.13 -1.52 16.95
C ASN A 319 13.60 -1.28 16.61
N ALA A 320 13.89 -0.83 15.37
CA ALA A 320 15.23 -0.49 14.94
C ALA A 320 15.81 0.72 15.72
N ILE A 321 15.04 1.79 15.90
CA ILE A 321 15.45 2.99 16.63
C ILE A 321 15.79 2.65 18.08
N GLU A 322 15.01 1.79 18.70
CA GLU A 322 15.16 1.38 20.11
C GLU A 322 16.10 0.18 20.29
N SER A 323 16.80 -0.25 19.24
CA SER A 323 17.71 -1.40 19.25
C SER A 323 17.05 -2.70 19.73
N LYS A 324 15.76 -2.85 19.47
CA LYS A 324 14.98 -4.07 19.69
C LYS A 324 15.14 -5.02 18.50
N THR A 325 14.62 -6.24 18.65
CA THR A 325 14.58 -7.21 17.54
C THR A 325 13.70 -6.68 16.40
N VAL A 326 14.26 -6.63 15.19
CA VAL A 326 13.59 -6.25 13.96
C VAL A 326 13.28 -7.51 13.17
N GLU A 327 12.05 -7.66 12.71
CA GLU A 327 11.67 -8.66 11.73
C GLU A 327 12.03 -8.14 10.34
N ALA A 328 13.01 -8.78 9.70
CA ALA A 328 13.55 -8.31 8.42
C ALA A 328 12.54 -8.35 7.28
N GLU A 329 11.63 -9.33 7.29
CA GLU A 329 10.57 -9.51 6.29
C GLU A 329 9.23 -9.72 6.99
N VAL A 330 8.32 -8.74 6.89
CA VAL A 330 6.96 -8.82 7.43
C VAL A 330 5.99 -8.97 6.27
N ALA A 331 5.48 -10.20 6.09
CA ALA A 331 4.56 -10.56 5.03
C ALA A 331 3.11 -10.41 5.50
N ILE A 332 2.40 -9.40 5.02
CA ILE A 332 0.99 -9.16 5.36
C ILE A 332 0.09 -10.01 4.46
N ALA A 333 -0.84 -10.74 5.05
CA ALA A 333 -1.79 -11.57 4.31
C ALA A 333 -2.77 -10.70 3.51
N GLY A 334 -3.19 -11.18 2.34
CA GLY A 334 -4.33 -10.64 1.63
C GLY A 334 -5.65 -11.20 2.17
N ALA A 335 -6.73 -10.44 2.06
CA ALA A 335 -8.06 -10.82 2.50
C ALA A 335 -9.02 -10.96 1.32
N TRP A 336 -9.67 -12.13 1.19
CA TRP A 336 -10.72 -12.35 0.19
C TRP A 336 -11.98 -11.55 0.52
N TRP A 337 -12.55 -10.93 -0.51
CA TRP A 337 -13.84 -10.27 -0.43
C TRP A 337 -14.69 -10.53 -1.68
N ASP A 338 -16.00 -10.60 -1.48
CA ASP A 338 -17.01 -10.84 -2.50
C ASP A 338 -18.34 -10.17 -2.12
N ALA A 339 -19.39 -10.42 -2.89
CA ALA A 339 -20.71 -9.86 -2.65
C ALA A 339 -21.32 -10.22 -1.28
N THR A 340 -20.83 -11.27 -0.62
CA THR A 340 -21.37 -11.73 0.66
C THR A 340 -20.78 -11.02 1.86
N ASN A 341 -19.54 -10.49 1.74
CA ASN A 341 -18.83 -9.86 2.85
C ASN A 341 -18.36 -8.42 2.56
N VAL A 342 -18.65 -7.85 1.38
CA VAL A 342 -18.16 -6.52 0.97
C VAL A 342 -18.51 -5.43 2.00
N ASP A 343 -19.69 -5.45 2.60
CA ASP A 343 -20.09 -4.43 3.59
C ASP A 343 -19.32 -4.56 4.92
N GLU A 344 -18.94 -5.78 5.31
CA GLU A 344 -18.06 -6.00 6.47
C GLU A 344 -16.64 -5.54 6.18
N MET A 345 -16.13 -5.84 5.00
CA MET A 345 -14.81 -5.43 4.56
C MET A 345 -14.66 -3.91 4.43
N ILE A 346 -15.73 -3.21 4.03
CA ILE A 346 -15.76 -1.73 4.02
C ILE A 346 -15.73 -1.21 5.48
N LYS A 347 -16.51 -1.78 6.38
CA LYS A 347 -16.51 -1.38 7.80
C LYS A 347 -15.17 -1.58 8.50
N SER A 348 -14.41 -2.60 8.09
CA SER A 348 -13.06 -2.89 8.61
C SER A 348 -11.94 -2.12 7.91
N ASN A 349 -12.26 -1.25 6.95
CA ASN A 349 -11.31 -0.50 6.11
C ASN A 349 -10.33 -1.38 5.29
N LEU A 350 -10.67 -2.63 5.03
CA LEU A 350 -9.93 -3.51 4.12
C LEU A 350 -10.35 -3.28 2.66
N VAL A 351 -11.60 -2.87 2.46
CA VAL A 351 -12.14 -2.45 1.16
C VAL A 351 -12.63 -1.01 1.29
N TYR A 352 -12.37 -0.16 0.34
CA TYR A 352 -12.66 1.27 0.40
C TYR A 352 -13.39 1.75 -0.85
N GLU A 353 -14.28 2.72 -0.67
CA GLU A 353 -15.13 3.24 -1.74
C GLU A 353 -14.44 4.29 -2.63
N GLY A 354 -13.18 4.64 -2.36
CA GLY A 354 -12.39 5.61 -3.14
C GLY A 354 -12.39 7.01 -2.55
#